data_963cf1bc6eb8ca28325c69f4166f248c
#
_entry.id   963cf1bc6eb8ca28325c69f4166f248c
#
_cell.length_a   1.000
_cell.length_b   1.000
_cell.length_c   1.000
_cell.angle_alpha   90.00
_cell.angle_beta   90.00
_cell.angle_gamma   90.00
#
_symmetry.space_group_name_H-M   'P 1'
#
loop_
_entity.id
_entity.type
_entity.pdbx_description
1 polymer ?
#
loop_
_entity_poly.entity_id
_entity_poly.type
_entity_poly.pdbx_seq_one_letter_code
_entity_poly.pdbx_strand_id
1 'polypeptide(L)'
;MRILKATLAVAISMVVLDLIFLGILAKDFFDQQLGPLRAEDTVIVAAALFYVQYVAVITAFAVLPAQTLRTAALRGLGVGWLAYATFEFTNWAVIEGWPAAMVPVDIAWGLVLTSSVAAIGWLAAGAPEPARS
;
A
#
# COMPACT_ATOMS: atom_id res chain seq x y z
N MET A 1 6.52 -2.01 22.36
CA MET A 1 6.37 -3.25 21.55
C MET A 1 5.20 -3.21 20.55
N ARG A 2 4.19 -2.38 20.81
CA ARG A 2 3.06 -2.18 19.87
C ARG A 2 3.53 -1.67 18.50
N ILE A 3 4.44 -0.68 18.48
CA ILE A 3 5.01 -0.13 17.24
C ILE A 3 5.74 -1.21 16.44
N LEU A 4 6.59 -2.01 17.07
CA LEU A 4 7.36 -3.05 16.40
C LEU A 4 6.45 -4.12 15.78
N LYS A 5 5.46 -4.59 16.55
CA LYS A 5 4.47 -5.57 16.05
C LYS A 5 3.67 -5.03 14.87
N ALA A 6 3.20 -3.78 14.97
CA ALA A 6 2.49 -3.12 13.87
C ALA A 6 3.37 -3.01 12.62
N THR A 7 4.58 -2.50 12.76
CA THR A 7 5.51 -2.29 11.64
C THR A 7 5.86 -3.60 10.93
N LEU A 8 6.19 -4.64 11.69
CA LEU A 8 6.52 -5.94 11.13
C LEU A 8 5.31 -6.59 10.42
N ALA A 9 4.13 -6.52 11.03
CA ALA A 9 2.93 -7.08 10.43
C ALA A 9 2.53 -6.35 9.14
N VAL A 10 2.60 -5.02 9.14
CA VAL A 10 2.37 -4.20 7.92
C VAL A 10 3.40 -4.56 6.84
N ALA A 11 4.69 -4.59 7.18
CA ALA A 11 5.75 -4.88 6.22
C ALA A 11 5.60 -6.28 5.59
N ILE A 12 5.44 -7.30 6.41
CA ILE A 12 5.33 -8.69 5.93
C ILE A 12 4.07 -8.88 5.11
N SER A 13 2.91 -8.44 5.60
CA SER A 13 1.64 -8.59 4.88
C SER A 13 1.64 -7.81 3.57
N MET A 14 2.23 -6.62 3.52
CA MET A 14 2.34 -5.83 2.30
C MET A 14 3.18 -6.53 1.24
N VAL A 15 4.35 -7.02 1.59
CA VAL A 15 5.22 -7.74 0.65
C VAL A 15 4.52 -9.01 0.13
N VAL A 16 3.90 -9.78 1.01
CA VAL A 16 3.18 -11.00 0.61
C VAL A 16 2.03 -10.69 -0.34
N LEU A 17 1.18 -9.72 -0.01
CA LEU A 17 0.04 -9.35 -0.85
C LEU A 17 0.47 -8.76 -2.19
N ASP A 18 1.50 -7.91 -2.22
CA ASP A 18 2.05 -7.37 -3.46
C ASP A 18 2.66 -8.46 -4.34
N LEU A 19 3.40 -9.41 -3.78
CA LEU A 19 3.97 -10.52 -4.56
C LEU A 19 2.87 -11.38 -5.17
N ILE A 20 1.78 -11.63 -4.45
CA ILE A 20 0.64 -12.37 -4.98
C ILE A 20 -0.05 -11.59 -6.10
N PHE A 21 -0.38 -10.33 -5.88
CA PHE A 21 -1.11 -9.54 -6.85
C PHE A 21 -0.25 -9.17 -8.07
N LEU A 22 0.88 -8.51 -7.85
CA LEU A 22 1.75 -8.02 -8.92
C LEU A 22 2.58 -9.13 -9.56
N GLY A 23 2.92 -10.17 -8.79
CA GLY A 23 3.77 -11.26 -9.28
C GLY A 23 2.99 -12.43 -9.90
N ILE A 24 1.71 -12.60 -9.59
CA ILE A 24 0.89 -13.73 -10.04
C ILE A 24 -0.41 -13.26 -10.70
N LEU A 25 -1.29 -12.57 -9.95
CA LEU A 25 -2.67 -12.30 -10.41
C LEU A 25 -2.75 -11.24 -11.51
N ALA A 26 -2.00 -10.17 -11.40
CA ALA A 26 -2.06 -9.02 -12.30
C ALA A 26 -0.77 -8.79 -13.09
N LYS A 27 0.20 -9.69 -13.01
CA LYS A 27 1.50 -9.54 -13.67
C LYS A 27 1.36 -9.27 -15.17
N ASP A 28 0.64 -10.12 -15.88
CA ASP A 28 0.47 -10.00 -17.33
C ASP A 28 -0.29 -8.73 -17.71
N PHE A 29 -1.30 -8.37 -16.92
CA PHE A 29 -2.05 -7.13 -17.13
C PHE A 29 -1.12 -5.91 -17.04
N PHE A 30 -0.34 -5.77 -15.98
CA PHE A 30 0.57 -4.63 -15.80
C PHE A 30 1.70 -4.63 -16.83
N ASP A 31 2.26 -5.79 -17.16
CA ASP A 31 3.29 -5.91 -18.18
C ASP A 31 2.79 -5.45 -19.57
N GLN A 32 1.56 -5.82 -19.92
CA GLN A 32 0.95 -5.40 -21.20
C GLN A 32 0.58 -3.91 -21.19
N GLN A 33 0.01 -3.41 -20.11
CA GLN A 33 -0.39 -2.00 -20.01
C GLN A 33 0.81 -1.06 -20.05
N LEU A 34 1.86 -1.37 -19.29
CA LEU A 34 3.07 -0.56 -19.27
C LEU A 34 3.86 -0.66 -20.57
N GLY A 35 3.91 -1.86 -21.19
CA GLY A 35 4.60 -2.07 -22.45
C GLY A 35 6.03 -1.51 -22.42
N PRO A 36 6.39 -0.58 -23.35
CA PRO A 36 7.72 -0.02 -23.42
C PRO A 36 8.12 0.87 -22.22
N LEU A 37 7.17 1.28 -21.39
CA LEU A 37 7.45 2.04 -20.17
C LEU A 37 7.95 1.14 -19.04
N ARG A 38 7.76 -0.17 -19.15
CA ARG A 38 8.23 -1.12 -18.15
C ARG A 38 9.75 -1.21 -18.18
N ALA A 39 10.38 -1.01 -17.02
CA ALA A 39 11.82 -1.23 -16.90
C ALA A 39 12.17 -2.71 -17.13
N GLU A 40 13.24 -2.98 -17.85
CA GLU A 40 13.75 -4.35 -18.04
C GLU A 40 14.16 -4.96 -16.70
N ASP A 41 14.88 -4.19 -15.89
CA ASP A 41 15.29 -4.57 -14.54
C ASP A 41 14.67 -3.64 -13.51
N THR A 42 14.18 -4.21 -12.40
CA THR A 42 13.65 -3.44 -11.31
C THR A 42 14.74 -2.62 -10.62
N VAL A 43 14.51 -1.32 -10.45
CA VAL A 43 15.40 -0.44 -9.69
C VAL A 43 15.21 -0.72 -8.19
N ILE A 44 16.02 -1.61 -7.65
CA ILE A 44 15.87 -2.15 -6.27
C ILE A 44 15.89 -1.05 -5.22
N VAL A 45 16.74 -0.03 -5.36
CA VAL A 45 16.80 1.09 -4.41
C VAL A 45 15.47 1.85 -4.37
N ALA A 46 14.86 2.11 -5.52
CA ALA A 46 13.57 2.78 -5.59
C ALA A 46 12.45 1.95 -4.94
N ALA A 47 12.43 0.65 -5.22
CA ALA A 47 11.48 -0.28 -4.60
C ALA A 47 11.64 -0.34 -3.08
N ALA A 48 12.88 -0.44 -2.59
CA ALA A 48 13.16 -0.45 -1.16
C ALA A 48 12.73 0.85 -0.46
N LEU A 49 13.02 2.00 -1.06
CA LEU A 49 12.59 3.31 -0.54
C LEU A 49 11.06 3.43 -0.49
N PHE A 50 10.37 2.95 -1.53
CA PHE A 50 8.91 2.90 -1.53
C PHE A 50 8.38 2.07 -0.35
N TYR A 51 8.85 0.83 -0.19
CA TYR A 51 8.37 -0.03 0.89
C TYR A 51 8.67 0.52 2.28
N VAL A 52 9.86 1.03 2.52
CA VAL A 52 10.25 1.58 3.83
C VAL A 52 9.38 2.78 4.20
N GLN A 53 9.24 3.75 3.30
CA GLN A 53 8.43 4.93 3.59
C GLN A 53 6.94 4.57 3.71
N TYR A 54 6.43 3.66 2.87
CA TYR A 54 5.01 3.31 2.87
C TYR A 54 4.62 2.51 4.10
N VAL A 55 5.43 1.56 4.54
CA VAL A 55 5.27 0.86 5.82
C VAL A 55 5.25 1.83 6.99
N ALA A 56 6.18 2.78 7.01
CA ALA A 56 6.25 3.80 8.05
C ALA A 56 4.98 4.68 8.08
N VAL A 57 4.50 5.12 6.92
CA VAL A 57 3.27 5.94 6.80
C VAL A 57 2.04 5.16 7.25
N ILE A 58 1.84 3.93 6.77
CA ILE A 58 0.70 3.09 7.16
C ILE A 58 0.71 2.85 8.68
N THR A 59 1.87 2.50 9.23
CA THR A 59 2.01 2.27 10.66
C THR A 59 1.67 3.53 11.46
N ALA A 60 2.25 4.67 11.11
CA ALA A 60 2.10 5.92 11.87
C ALA A 60 0.71 6.56 11.71
N PHE A 61 0.10 6.49 10.53
CA PHE A 61 -1.13 7.23 10.25
C PHE A 61 -2.40 6.36 10.22
N ALA A 62 -2.27 5.07 9.92
CA ALA A 62 -3.43 4.19 9.86
C ALA A 62 -3.55 3.26 11.08
N VAL A 63 -2.45 2.66 11.52
CA VAL A 63 -2.47 1.63 12.56
C VAL A 63 -2.44 2.22 13.97
N LEU A 64 -1.39 2.98 14.29
CA LEU A 64 -1.15 3.42 15.67
C LEU A 64 -2.23 4.35 16.24
N PRO A 65 -2.79 5.30 15.47
CA PRO A 65 -3.83 6.18 15.99
C PRO A 65 -5.22 5.53 16.07
N ALA A 66 -5.42 4.37 15.44
CA ALA A 66 -6.72 3.75 15.36
C ALA A 66 -7.11 3.08 16.68
N GLN A 67 -8.32 3.40 17.15
CA GLN A 67 -8.89 2.81 18.36
C GLN A 67 -9.60 1.49 18.10
N THR A 68 -10.03 1.25 16.86
CA THR A 68 -10.74 0.05 16.44
C THR A 68 -10.19 -0.49 15.13
N LEU A 69 -10.43 -1.78 14.87
CA LEU A 69 -10.10 -2.41 13.61
C LEU A 69 -10.71 -1.67 12.41
N ARG A 70 -11.99 -1.29 12.53
CA ARG A 70 -12.69 -0.53 11.49
C ARG A 70 -12.00 0.80 11.21
N THR A 71 -11.58 1.52 12.24
CA THR A 71 -10.88 2.79 12.08
C THR A 71 -9.52 2.60 11.41
N ALA A 72 -8.78 1.55 11.76
CA ALA A 72 -7.52 1.22 11.09
C ALA A 72 -7.72 0.96 9.58
N ALA A 73 -8.70 0.14 9.23
CA ALA A 73 -9.03 -0.16 7.84
C ALA A 73 -9.47 1.09 7.05
N LEU A 74 -10.33 1.95 7.62
CA LEU A 74 -10.77 3.19 6.97
C LEU A 74 -9.62 4.20 6.79
N ARG A 75 -8.74 4.32 7.78
CA ARG A 75 -7.53 5.15 7.64
C ARG A 75 -6.60 4.57 6.58
N GLY A 76 -6.48 3.25 6.51
CA GLY A 76 -5.77 2.55 5.44
C GLY A 76 -6.35 2.86 4.05
N LEU A 77 -7.68 2.88 3.89
CA LEU A 77 -8.32 3.32 2.64
C LEU A 77 -7.91 4.75 2.27
N GLY A 78 -7.92 5.67 3.22
CA GLY A 78 -7.51 7.07 2.99
C GLY A 78 -6.05 7.18 2.54
N VAL A 79 -5.14 6.48 3.20
CA VAL A 79 -3.72 6.44 2.83
C VAL A 79 -3.53 5.81 1.45
N GLY A 80 -4.21 4.70 1.17
CA GLY A 80 -4.17 4.02 -0.13
C GLY A 80 -4.69 4.89 -1.26
N TRP A 81 -5.81 5.58 -1.04
CA TRP A 81 -6.34 6.54 -2.01
C TRP A 81 -5.33 7.64 -2.30
N LEU A 82 -4.82 8.31 -1.26
CA LEU A 82 -3.87 9.40 -1.42
C LEU A 82 -2.63 8.97 -2.20
N ALA A 83 -2.04 7.83 -1.86
CA ALA A 83 -0.83 7.34 -2.49
C ALA A 83 -1.06 6.92 -3.95
N TYR A 84 -2.01 6.03 -4.19
CA TYR A 84 -2.22 5.42 -5.51
C TYR A 84 -2.95 6.35 -6.48
N ALA A 85 -3.94 7.10 -6.03
CA ALA A 85 -4.61 8.07 -6.89
C ALA A 85 -3.69 9.24 -7.27
N THR A 86 -2.88 9.73 -6.34
CA THR A 86 -1.88 10.77 -6.64
C THR A 86 -0.88 10.27 -7.67
N PHE A 87 -0.34 9.06 -7.49
CA PHE A 87 0.59 8.43 -8.43
C PHE A 87 -0.04 8.28 -9.82
N GLU A 88 -1.19 7.66 -9.91
CA GLU A 88 -1.84 7.37 -11.19
C GLU A 88 -2.30 8.63 -11.92
N PHE A 89 -2.93 9.55 -11.23
CA PHE A 89 -3.44 10.77 -11.88
C PHE A 89 -2.30 11.70 -12.30
N THR A 90 -1.24 11.82 -11.53
CA THR A 90 -0.09 12.66 -11.92
C THR A 90 0.68 12.05 -13.07
N ASN A 91 0.91 10.74 -13.07
CA ASN A 91 1.55 10.06 -14.19
C ASN A 91 0.71 10.15 -15.47
N TRP A 92 -0.60 9.93 -15.37
CA TRP A 92 -1.51 10.06 -16.51
C TRP A 92 -1.54 11.49 -17.07
N ALA A 93 -1.40 12.49 -16.21
CA ALA A 93 -1.39 13.88 -16.63
C ALA A 93 -0.12 14.29 -17.39
N VAL A 94 1.04 13.72 -17.06
CA VAL A 94 2.34 14.23 -17.54
C VAL A 94 3.17 13.24 -18.35
N ILE A 95 2.85 11.95 -18.33
CA ILE A 95 3.58 10.92 -19.07
C ILE A 95 2.79 10.54 -20.31
N GLU A 96 3.37 10.82 -21.49
CA GLU A 96 2.79 10.41 -22.76
C GLU A 96 2.71 8.88 -22.83
N GLY A 97 1.55 8.37 -23.25
CA GLY A 97 1.32 6.92 -23.37
C GLY A 97 1.05 6.21 -22.04
N TRP A 98 0.81 6.94 -20.94
CA TRP A 98 0.40 6.30 -19.68
C TRP A 98 -0.93 5.56 -19.87
N PRO A 99 -1.01 4.26 -19.51
CA PRO A 99 -2.17 3.44 -19.84
C PRO A 99 -3.38 3.77 -18.96
N ALA A 100 -4.37 4.46 -19.52
CA ALA A 100 -5.59 4.86 -18.80
C ALA A 100 -6.36 3.68 -18.20
N ALA A 101 -6.33 2.50 -18.84
CA ALA A 101 -6.99 1.30 -18.34
C ALA A 101 -6.35 0.75 -17.04
N MET A 102 -5.08 1.03 -16.81
CA MET A 102 -4.36 0.62 -15.60
C MET A 102 -4.78 1.46 -14.37
N VAL A 103 -5.14 2.72 -14.59
CA VAL A 103 -5.41 3.68 -13.52
C VAL A 103 -6.45 3.17 -12.50
N PRO A 104 -7.68 2.78 -12.88
CA PRO A 104 -8.66 2.31 -11.91
C PRO A 104 -8.27 0.99 -11.25
N VAL A 105 -7.58 0.12 -11.95
CA VAL A 105 -7.14 -1.19 -11.42
C VAL A 105 -6.07 -0.99 -10.34
N ASP A 106 -5.10 -0.14 -10.59
CA ASP A 106 -4.02 0.14 -9.63
C ASP A 106 -4.55 0.88 -8.39
N ILE A 107 -5.42 1.85 -8.58
CA ILE A 107 -6.06 2.55 -7.44
C ILE A 107 -6.90 1.57 -6.60
N ALA A 108 -7.71 0.73 -7.23
CA ALA A 108 -8.51 -0.27 -6.52
C ALA A 108 -7.60 -1.23 -5.72
N TRP A 109 -6.51 -1.68 -6.31
CA TRP A 109 -5.51 -2.48 -5.59
C TRP A 109 -4.91 -1.72 -4.40
N GLY A 110 -4.52 -0.48 -4.58
CA GLY A 110 -3.98 0.36 -3.51
C GLY A 110 -4.94 0.52 -2.33
N LEU A 111 -6.23 0.65 -2.59
CA LEU A 111 -7.27 0.69 -1.56
C LEU A 111 -7.37 -0.63 -0.80
N VAL A 112 -7.45 -1.74 -1.51
CA VAL A 112 -7.54 -3.09 -0.92
C VAL A 112 -6.29 -3.43 -0.14
N LEU A 113 -5.11 -3.24 -0.73
CA LEU A 113 -3.83 -3.50 -0.10
C LEU A 113 -3.68 -2.72 1.20
N THR A 114 -3.81 -1.41 1.14
CA THR A 114 -3.50 -0.53 2.27
C THR A 114 -4.51 -0.68 3.41
N SER A 115 -5.79 -0.84 3.09
CA SER A 115 -6.82 -1.15 4.09
C SER A 115 -6.55 -2.49 4.78
N SER A 116 -6.20 -3.52 4.01
CA SER A 116 -5.92 -4.87 4.52
C SER A 116 -4.68 -4.90 5.42
N VAL A 117 -3.57 -4.30 4.99
CA VAL A 117 -2.34 -4.30 5.80
C VAL A 117 -2.49 -3.42 7.05
N ALA A 118 -3.27 -2.34 6.99
CA ALA A 118 -3.59 -1.54 8.18
C ALA A 118 -4.40 -2.35 9.20
N ALA A 119 -5.40 -3.10 8.73
CA ALA A 119 -6.19 -4.00 9.58
C ALA A 119 -5.32 -5.09 10.20
N ILE A 120 -4.48 -5.76 9.41
CA ILE A 120 -3.55 -6.79 9.88
C ILE A 120 -2.56 -6.20 10.91
N GLY A 121 -2.00 -5.04 10.62
CA GLY A 121 -1.09 -4.34 11.53
C GLY A 121 -1.75 -4.01 12.87
N TRP A 122 -3.00 -3.56 12.85
CA TRP A 122 -3.76 -3.27 14.07
C TRP A 122 -4.05 -4.53 14.88
N LEU A 123 -4.45 -5.62 14.23
CA LEU A 123 -4.70 -6.91 14.90
C LEU A 123 -3.42 -7.46 15.56
N ALA A 124 -2.30 -7.39 14.86
CA ALA A 124 -1.02 -7.86 15.38
C ALA A 124 -0.50 -7.01 16.53
N ALA A 125 -0.73 -5.69 16.45
CA ALA A 125 -0.31 -4.75 17.49
C ALA A 125 -1.16 -4.83 18.76
N GLY A 126 -2.42 -5.27 18.62
CA GLY A 126 -3.44 -5.22 19.67
C GLY A 126 -4.08 -3.83 19.81
N ALA A 127 -5.23 -3.79 20.47
CA ALA A 127 -5.91 -2.55 20.78
C ALA A 127 -5.02 -1.63 21.64
N PRO A 128 -5.11 -0.30 21.46
CA PRO A 128 -4.41 0.63 22.33
C PRO A 128 -4.92 0.51 23.78
N GLU A 129 -4.02 0.68 24.73
CA GLU A 129 -4.43 0.73 26.15
C GLU A 129 -5.38 1.92 26.34
N PRO A 130 -6.45 1.76 27.19
CA PRO A 130 -7.30 2.87 27.56
C PRO A 130 -6.45 4.00 28.17
N ALA A 131 -6.76 5.24 27.81
CA ALA A 131 -6.12 6.38 28.45
C ALA A 131 -6.32 6.27 29.99
N ARG A 132 -5.21 6.24 30.72
CA ARG A 132 -5.28 6.29 32.19
C ARG A 132 -5.86 7.65 32.57
N SER A 133 -7.03 7.60 33.17
CA SER A 133 -7.68 8.77 33.77
C SER A 133 -6.92 9.27 34.99
#